data_763a0f2e02714a715f644b7465c1cb48
#
_entry.id   763a0f2e02714a715f644b7465c1cb48
#
_cell.length_a   1.000
_cell.length_b   1.000
_cell.length_c   1.000
_cell.angle_alpha   90.00
_cell.angle_beta   90.00
_cell.angle_gamma   90.00
#
_symmetry.space_group_name_H-M   'P 1'
#
loop_
_entity.id
_entity.type
_entity.pdbx_description
1 polymer ?
#
loop_
_entity_poly.entity_id
_entity_poly.type
_entity_poly.pdbx_seq_one_letter_code
_entity_poly.pdbx_strand_id
1 'polypeptide(L)'
;MSGKEIKWFSVLIAAVLVAALGLGWMGFRGAAPASVTPVVPLGAEALCVVTPSEQVRSLVVDDILNARKSVLVECYLISDPSIVQALQTAKLHGCDVRVIMEEAPFGGFSMNQTVRNELRSSGIDANWGNRVYSFTHAKYIVIDETTAWVMTANLSKSAFDKNREILIRTSSQSVVGDLVRIFSADRQRNPCAAGSLVVSPVNARQRLLGLLRGASHSVDIASEVLDDPETCKLLQDLAGRGVIVRVLVAAPESIASNAVTRSELEGTGVTIRYLETPYLHAKYIVVDKHLAYVGSHNLSAGSLDENREVGVVTDDSMVISTLETTFSGDWDSGV
;
A
#
# COMPACT_ATOMS: atom_id res chain seq x y z
N MET A 1 32.94 49.80 -39.63
CA MET A 1 31.80 50.66 -39.27
C MET A 1 31.09 49.96 -38.13
N SER A 2 31.35 50.47 -37.04
CA SER A 2 30.71 50.95 -35.81
C SER A 2 29.94 49.83 -35.09
N GLY A 3 30.23 49.32 -33.96
CA GLY A 3 30.67 49.99 -32.73
C GLY A 3 29.46 50.41 -31.90
N LYS A 4 28.95 49.61 -30.94
CA LYS A 4 28.19 50.14 -29.82
C LYS A 4 28.37 49.32 -28.57
N GLU A 5 28.74 50.05 -27.60
CA GLU A 5 29.20 49.78 -26.26
C GLU A 5 28.21 49.05 -25.34
N ILE A 6 28.79 48.21 -24.49
CA ILE A 6 28.15 47.61 -23.33
C ILE A 6 28.23 48.59 -22.14
N LYS A 7 27.09 49.02 -21.60
CA LYS A 7 27.03 49.79 -20.36
C LYS A 7 26.74 48.87 -19.17
N TRP A 8 27.68 48.85 -18.25
CA TRP A 8 27.56 48.28 -16.95
C TRP A 8 26.79 49.22 -16.02
N PHE A 9 25.73 48.76 -15.37
CA PHE A 9 25.15 49.47 -14.23
C PHE A 9 25.45 48.72 -12.95
N SER A 10 26.29 49.35 -12.12
CA SER A 10 26.55 48.99 -10.74
C SER A 10 25.39 49.46 -9.89
N VAL A 11 24.80 48.58 -9.07
CA VAL A 11 23.88 48.98 -8.00
C VAL A 11 24.54 48.72 -6.63
N LEU A 12 24.72 49.80 -5.91
CA LEU A 12 25.19 49.80 -4.54
C LEU A 12 24.22 49.08 -3.60
N ILE A 13 24.75 48.19 -2.77
CA ILE A 13 24.05 47.63 -1.61
C ILE A 13 24.37 48.55 -0.41
N ALA A 14 23.33 49.21 0.11
CA ALA A 14 23.41 49.91 1.41
C ALA A 14 23.09 48.92 2.52
N ALA A 15 24.07 48.62 3.38
CA ALA A 15 23.89 47.87 4.61
C ALA A 15 23.34 48.81 5.68
N VAL A 16 22.17 48.54 6.24
CA VAL A 16 21.64 49.14 7.46
C VAL A 16 21.79 48.12 8.58
N LEU A 17 22.75 48.38 9.49
CA LEU A 17 22.90 47.69 10.78
C LEU A 17 21.84 48.25 11.73
N VAL A 18 20.87 47.43 12.12
CA VAL A 18 20.05 47.69 13.33
C VAL A 18 20.42 46.63 14.35
N ALA A 19 21.17 47.08 15.37
CA ALA A 19 21.41 46.32 16.58
C ALA A 19 20.16 46.44 17.48
N ALA A 20 19.41 45.33 17.61
CA ALA A 20 18.41 45.19 18.65
C ALA A 20 18.83 44.08 19.62
N LEU A 21 19.16 44.43 20.82
CA LEU A 21 19.29 43.57 21.99
C LEU A 21 17.89 42.97 22.27
N GLY A 22 17.71 41.69 22.00
CA GLY A 22 16.49 40.97 22.34
C GLY A 22 16.88 39.66 23.02
N LEU A 23 16.56 39.60 24.29
CA LEU A 23 16.70 38.45 25.20
C LEU A 23 16.20 37.14 24.56
N GLY A 24 17.01 36.10 24.69
CA GLY A 24 16.72 34.78 24.21
C GLY A 24 15.44 34.18 24.79
N TRP A 25 14.51 33.91 23.92
CA TRP A 25 13.50 32.88 24.12
C TRP A 25 13.94 31.65 23.35
N MET A 26 14.67 30.74 24.02
CA MET A 26 14.79 29.37 23.57
C MET A 26 13.41 28.72 23.73
N GLY A 27 12.56 28.90 22.72
CA GLY A 27 11.38 28.08 22.57
C GLY A 27 11.83 26.67 22.32
N PHE A 28 11.71 25.80 23.30
CA PHE A 28 11.61 24.36 23.09
C PHE A 28 10.43 24.15 22.11
N ARG A 29 10.73 23.98 20.84
CA ARG A 29 9.78 23.36 19.93
C ARG A 29 9.63 21.92 20.42
N GLY A 30 8.66 21.71 21.30
CA GLY A 30 8.19 20.38 21.62
C GLY A 30 7.93 19.68 20.28
N ALA A 31 8.51 18.49 20.08
CA ALA A 31 8.17 17.63 18.96
C ALA A 31 6.63 17.55 18.93
N ALA A 32 6.03 17.83 17.77
CA ALA A 32 4.61 17.63 17.59
C ALA A 32 4.29 16.21 18.07
N PRO A 33 3.20 16.00 18.85
CA PRO A 33 2.87 14.68 19.32
C PRO A 33 2.81 13.76 18.10
N ALA A 34 3.50 12.63 18.17
CA ALA A 34 3.47 11.62 17.12
C ALA A 34 1.99 11.34 16.82
N SER A 35 1.56 11.59 15.59
CA SER A 35 0.19 11.33 15.19
C SER A 35 -0.04 9.82 15.34
N VAL A 36 -0.86 9.45 16.32
CA VAL A 36 -1.19 8.05 16.56
C VAL A 36 -1.87 7.52 15.29
N THR A 37 -1.24 6.56 14.65
CA THR A 37 -1.84 5.89 13.48
C THR A 37 -3.11 5.18 13.96
N PRO A 38 -4.30 5.47 13.41
CA PRO A 38 -5.51 4.79 13.81
C PRO A 38 -5.39 3.29 13.58
N VAL A 39 -5.66 2.53 14.63
CA VAL A 39 -5.77 1.08 14.63
C VAL A 39 -7.23 0.74 14.41
N VAL A 40 -7.51 -0.17 13.49
CA VAL A 40 -8.90 -0.56 13.19
C VAL A 40 -9.20 -1.97 13.68
N PRO A 41 -10.27 -2.17 14.45
CA PRO A 41 -10.78 -3.50 14.72
C PRO A 41 -11.34 -4.09 13.42
N LEU A 42 -10.98 -5.36 13.12
CA LEU A 42 -11.37 -6.03 11.88
C LEU A 42 -12.73 -6.75 11.98
N GLY A 43 -13.30 -6.83 13.17
CA GLY A 43 -14.57 -7.52 13.44
C GLY A 43 -14.35 -9.00 13.81
N ALA A 44 -15.39 -9.62 14.38
CA ALA A 44 -15.31 -10.97 14.95
C ALA A 44 -15.06 -12.09 13.91
N GLU A 45 -15.31 -11.81 12.64
CA GLU A 45 -15.12 -12.74 11.52
C GLU A 45 -13.90 -12.36 10.65
N ALA A 46 -12.93 -11.65 11.23
CA ALA A 46 -11.72 -11.31 10.51
C ALA A 46 -10.95 -12.59 10.13
N LEU A 47 -10.43 -12.61 8.90
CA LEU A 47 -9.62 -13.70 8.38
C LEU A 47 -8.38 -13.13 7.71
N CYS A 48 -7.23 -13.66 8.04
CA CYS A 48 -5.97 -13.37 7.36
C CYS A 48 -5.50 -14.63 6.64
N VAL A 49 -5.36 -14.55 5.33
CA VAL A 49 -4.96 -15.68 4.49
C VAL A 49 -3.76 -15.35 3.63
N VAL A 50 -3.01 -16.39 3.28
CA VAL A 50 -1.69 -16.28 2.65
C VAL A 50 -1.66 -17.10 1.38
N THR A 51 -1.06 -16.56 0.31
CA THR A 51 -0.83 -17.31 -0.93
C THR A 51 0.66 -17.70 -1.08
N PRO A 52 1.01 -18.66 -1.95
CA PRO A 52 0.12 -19.32 -2.93
C PRO A 52 -0.85 -20.30 -2.28
N SER A 53 -2.12 -20.27 -2.70
CA SER A 53 -3.15 -21.18 -2.21
C SER A 53 -4.41 -21.15 -3.10
N GLU A 54 -4.82 -22.30 -3.58
CA GLU A 54 -6.10 -22.46 -4.31
C GLU A 54 -7.32 -22.23 -3.41
N GLN A 55 -7.20 -22.58 -2.12
CA GLN A 55 -8.26 -22.34 -1.13
C GLN A 55 -8.53 -20.84 -0.94
N VAL A 56 -7.49 -20.01 -0.98
CA VAL A 56 -7.63 -18.55 -0.88
C VAL A 56 -8.39 -17.99 -2.10
N ARG A 57 -8.07 -18.49 -3.32
CA ARG A 57 -8.82 -18.13 -4.52
C ARG A 57 -10.30 -18.49 -4.36
N SER A 58 -10.58 -19.72 -3.91
CA SER A 58 -11.95 -20.20 -3.73
C SER A 58 -12.73 -19.36 -2.73
N LEU A 59 -12.12 -18.95 -1.59
CA LEU A 59 -12.76 -18.06 -0.61
C LEU A 59 -13.18 -16.72 -1.22
N VAL A 60 -12.32 -16.09 -2.01
CA VAL A 60 -12.62 -14.81 -2.68
C VAL A 60 -13.74 -14.99 -3.72
N VAL A 61 -13.67 -16.06 -4.53
CA VAL A 61 -14.69 -16.41 -5.51
C VAL A 61 -16.04 -16.67 -4.84
N ASP A 62 -16.06 -17.46 -3.77
CA ASP A 62 -17.29 -17.81 -3.04
C ASP A 62 -17.96 -16.57 -2.42
N ASP A 63 -17.18 -15.66 -1.84
CA ASP A 63 -17.71 -14.40 -1.32
C ASP A 63 -18.36 -13.56 -2.43
N ILE A 64 -17.74 -13.49 -3.62
CA ILE A 64 -18.33 -12.77 -4.77
C ILE A 64 -19.62 -13.46 -5.24
N LEU A 65 -19.63 -14.79 -5.36
CA LEU A 65 -20.80 -15.57 -5.81
C LEU A 65 -21.97 -15.51 -4.82
N ASN A 66 -21.66 -15.35 -3.52
CA ASN A 66 -22.67 -15.25 -2.47
C ASN A 66 -23.22 -13.82 -2.25
N ALA A 67 -22.71 -12.83 -2.98
CA ALA A 67 -23.21 -11.46 -2.94
C ALA A 67 -24.70 -11.39 -3.26
N ARG A 68 -25.44 -10.53 -2.55
CA ARG A 68 -26.89 -10.37 -2.68
C ARG A 68 -27.32 -9.00 -3.18
N LYS A 69 -26.47 -7.96 -3.01
CA LYS A 69 -26.77 -6.58 -3.35
C LYS A 69 -25.75 -5.97 -4.28
N SER A 70 -24.46 -6.03 -3.88
CA SER A 70 -23.41 -5.32 -4.61
C SER A 70 -22.05 -5.97 -4.47
N VAL A 71 -21.21 -5.79 -5.50
CA VAL A 71 -19.79 -6.11 -5.48
C VAL A 71 -19.03 -4.91 -6.06
N LEU A 72 -18.21 -4.26 -5.22
CA LEU A 72 -17.34 -3.15 -5.63
C LEU A 72 -15.90 -3.66 -5.65
N VAL A 73 -15.21 -3.51 -6.75
CA VAL A 73 -13.81 -3.95 -6.92
C VAL A 73 -12.97 -2.78 -7.37
N GLU A 74 -11.92 -2.45 -6.63
CA GLU A 74 -10.85 -1.60 -7.12
C GLU A 74 -9.55 -2.39 -7.07
N CYS A 75 -8.95 -2.63 -8.24
CA CYS A 75 -7.79 -3.48 -8.34
C CYS A 75 -6.89 -3.07 -9.52
N TYR A 76 -5.57 -3.01 -9.26
CA TYR A 76 -4.58 -2.67 -10.27
C TYR A 76 -4.63 -3.60 -11.49
N LEU A 77 -4.70 -4.92 -11.27
CA LEU A 77 -4.73 -5.92 -12.32
C LEU A 77 -5.76 -6.99 -12.02
N ILE A 78 -6.66 -7.25 -12.99
CA ILE A 78 -7.64 -8.34 -12.94
C ILE A 78 -7.41 -9.22 -14.15
N SER A 79 -7.03 -10.48 -13.93
CA SER A 79 -6.76 -11.43 -15.02
C SER A 79 -7.04 -12.90 -14.64
N ASP A 80 -7.50 -13.17 -13.42
CA ASP A 80 -7.90 -14.52 -13.02
C ASP A 80 -9.28 -14.84 -13.60
N PRO A 81 -9.41 -15.90 -14.43
CA PRO A 81 -10.68 -16.24 -15.08
C PRO A 81 -11.81 -16.59 -14.10
N SER A 82 -11.47 -17.20 -12.94
CA SER A 82 -12.48 -17.57 -11.94
C SER A 82 -13.07 -16.33 -11.28
N ILE A 83 -12.26 -15.31 -11.03
CA ILE A 83 -12.72 -14.01 -10.52
C ILE A 83 -13.61 -13.31 -11.55
N VAL A 84 -13.16 -13.24 -12.80
CA VAL A 84 -13.96 -12.62 -13.88
C VAL A 84 -15.31 -13.30 -14.02
N GLN A 85 -15.35 -14.64 -14.03
CA GLN A 85 -16.58 -15.43 -14.10
C GLN A 85 -17.48 -15.20 -12.87
N ALA A 86 -16.90 -15.11 -11.66
CA ALA A 86 -17.67 -14.86 -10.44
C ALA A 86 -18.36 -13.48 -10.48
N LEU A 87 -17.65 -12.43 -10.95
CA LEU A 87 -18.22 -11.09 -11.12
C LEU A 87 -19.37 -11.08 -12.14
N GLN A 88 -19.20 -11.79 -13.27
CA GLN A 88 -20.25 -11.95 -14.29
C GLN A 88 -21.46 -12.69 -13.73
N THR A 89 -21.24 -13.75 -12.95
CA THR A 89 -22.31 -14.52 -12.30
C THR A 89 -23.05 -13.69 -11.26
N ALA A 90 -22.36 -12.95 -10.42
CA ALA A 90 -23.00 -12.02 -9.47
C ALA A 90 -23.86 -10.99 -10.20
N LYS A 91 -23.38 -10.46 -11.33
CA LYS A 91 -24.16 -9.54 -12.18
C LYS A 91 -25.42 -10.20 -12.75
N LEU A 92 -25.32 -11.43 -13.23
CA LEU A 92 -26.47 -12.19 -13.74
C LEU A 92 -27.51 -12.47 -12.65
N HIS A 93 -27.07 -12.62 -11.40
CA HIS A 93 -27.94 -12.79 -10.22
C HIS A 93 -28.57 -11.47 -9.74
N GLY A 94 -28.32 -10.35 -10.44
CA GLY A 94 -28.94 -9.06 -10.17
C GLY A 94 -28.16 -8.14 -9.24
N CYS A 95 -26.93 -8.51 -8.83
CA CYS A 95 -26.09 -7.65 -8.04
C CYS A 95 -25.65 -6.40 -8.82
N ASP A 96 -25.48 -5.28 -8.12
CA ASP A 96 -24.80 -4.10 -8.65
C ASP A 96 -23.29 -4.30 -8.60
N VAL A 97 -22.72 -4.75 -9.73
CA VAL A 97 -21.28 -5.02 -9.84
C VAL A 97 -20.60 -3.84 -10.51
N ARG A 98 -19.63 -3.25 -9.81
CA ARG A 98 -18.83 -2.11 -10.29
C ARG A 98 -17.36 -2.39 -10.10
N VAL A 99 -16.55 -2.05 -11.11
CA VAL A 99 -15.12 -2.32 -11.14
C VAL A 99 -14.34 -1.08 -11.54
N ILE A 100 -13.30 -0.78 -10.80
CA ILE A 100 -12.25 0.19 -11.17
C ILE A 100 -10.95 -0.58 -11.33
N MET A 101 -10.22 -0.35 -12.42
CA MET A 101 -8.94 -0.99 -12.69
C MET A 101 -7.96 -0.03 -13.33
N GLU A 102 -6.66 -0.33 -13.22
CA GLU A 102 -5.62 0.46 -13.86
C GLU A 102 -5.71 0.37 -15.39
N GLU A 103 -5.62 1.54 -16.05
CA GLU A 103 -5.69 1.63 -17.51
C GLU A 103 -4.42 1.09 -18.18
N ALA A 104 -3.26 1.39 -17.60
CA ALA A 104 -1.95 1.08 -18.16
C ALA A 104 -1.04 0.40 -17.11
N PRO A 105 -1.36 -0.82 -16.67
CA PRO A 105 -0.52 -1.51 -15.72
C PRO A 105 0.86 -1.78 -16.32
N PHE A 106 1.89 -1.71 -15.48
CA PHE A 106 3.27 -1.96 -15.90
C PHE A 106 3.39 -3.32 -16.61
N GLY A 107 3.91 -3.34 -17.81
CA GLY A 107 4.10 -4.56 -18.62
C GLY A 107 2.82 -5.25 -19.13
N GLY A 108 1.62 -4.70 -18.87
CA GLY A 108 0.37 -5.43 -19.13
C GLY A 108 -0.82 -4.61 -19.63
N PHE A 109 -0.60 -3.53 -20.39
CA PHE A 109 -1.68 -2.67 -20.88
C PHE A 109 -2.86 -3.43 -21.53
N SER A 110 -2.58 -4.42 -22.38
CA SER A 110 -3.61 -5.16 -23.11
C SER A 110 -4.48 -6.08 -22.24
N MET A 111 -3.97 -6.57 -21.09
CA MET A 111 -4.73 -7.51 -20.24
C MET A 111 -5.94 -6.85 -19.60
N ASN A 112 -5.77 -5.72 -18.92
CA ASN A 112 -6.89 -5.01 -18.31
C ASN A 112 -7.91 -4.52 -19.36
N GLN A 113 -7.44 -4.11 -20.54
CA GLN A 113 -8.33 -3.70 -21.62
C GLN A 113 -9.26 -4.87 -22.07
N THR A 114 -8.70 -6.07 -22.20
CA THR A 114 -9.47 -7.26 -22.58
C THR A 114 -10.51 -7.59 -21.51
N VAL A 115 -10.10 -7.71 -20.26
CA VAL A 115 -10.99 -8.03 -19.14
C VAL A 115 -12.07 -6.95 -18.96
N ARG A 116 -11.70 -5.67 -19.05
CA ARG A 116 -12.69 -4.59 -18.97
C ARG A 116 -13.76 -4.69 -20.05
N ASN A 117 -13.37 -4.97 -21.29
CA ASN A 117 -14.31 -5.13 -22.37
C ASN A 117 -15.24 -6.33 -22.13
N GLU A 118 -14.71 -7.45 -21.65
CA GLU A 118 -15.46 -8.63 -21.27
C GLU A 118 -16.47 -8.34 -20.15
N LEU A 119 -16.06 -7.70 -19.08
CA LEU A 119 -16.94 -7.29 -17.97
C LEU A 119 -18.06 -6.35 -18.46
N ARG A 120 -17.72 -5.36 -19.30
CA ARG A 120 -18.71 -4.44 -19.85
C ARG A 120 -19.72 -5.12 -20.78
N SER A 121 -19.29 -6.09 -21.57
CA SER A 121 -20.20 -6.88 -22.42
C SER A 121 -21.21 -7.70 -21.61
N SER A 122 -20.86 -8.02 -20.36
CA SER A 122 -21.75 -8.67 -19.38
C SER A 122 -22.61 -7.68 -18.59
N GLY A 123 -22.62 -6.37 -18.94
CA GLY A 123 -23.41 -5.34 -18.28
C GLY A 123 -22.82 -4.85 -16.95
N ILE A 124 -21.57 -5.15 -16.65
CA ILE A 124 -20.85 -4.66 -15.47
C ILE A 124 -20.33 -3.25 -15.74
N ASP A 125 -20.46 -2.35 -14.76
CA ASP A 125 -19.92 -1.00 -14.80
C ASP A 125 -18.41 -1.02 -14.50
N ALA A 126 -17.59 -1.35 -15.53
CA ALA A 126 -16.14 -1.44 -15.44
C ALA A 126 -15.48 -0.18 -16.02
N ASN A 127 -14.72 0.55 -15.17
CA ASN A 127 -14.12 1.84 -15.47
C ASN A 127 -12.61 1.83 -15.24
N TRP A 128 -11.94 2.76 -15.88
CA TRP A 128 -10.55 3.07 -15.61
C TRP A 128 -10.42 3.93 -14.36
N GLY A 129 -9.36 3.73 -13.63
CA GLY A 129 -9.00 4.53 -12.48
C GLY A 129 -8.78 6.00 -12.80
N ASN A 130 -8.62 6.79 -11.76
CA ASN A 130 -8.44 8.23 -11.89
C ASN A 130 -7.00 8.56 -12.30
N ARG A 131 -6.82 9.13 -13.47
CA ARG A 131 -5.51 9.52 -14.04
C ARG A 131 -4.79 10.65 -13.28
N VAL A 132 -5.37 11.18 -12.20
CA VAL A 132 -4.66 12.09 -11.29
C VAL A 132 -3.57 11.34 -10.50
N TYR A 133 -3.71 10.03 -10.32
CA TYR A 133 -2.72 9.18 -9.71
C TYR A 133 -1.77 8.61 -10.77
N SER A 134 -0.51 8.36 -10.38
CA SER A 134 0.45 7.67 -11.26
C SER A 134 -0.06 6.29 -11.64
N PHE A 135 -0.63 5.55 -10.66
CA PHE A 135 -1.36 4.31 -10.89
C PHE A 135 -2.55 4.20 -9.91
N THR A 136 -3.63 3.57 -10.36
CA THR A 136 -4.65 3.00 -9.49
C THR A 136 -4.15 1.64 -9.03
N HIS A 137 -3.40 1.63 -7.94
CA HIS A 137 -2.70 0.43 -7.45
C HIS A 137 -3.34 -0.20 -6.21
N ALA A 138 -4.47 0.32 -5.75
CA ALA A 138 -5.30 -0.29 -4.70
C ALA A 138 -5.76 -1.71 -5.07
N LYS A 139 -6.02 -2.54 -4.07
CA LYS A 139 -6.45 -3.92 -4.24
C LYS A 139 -7.43 -4.27 -3.13
N TYR A 140 -8.73 -4.05 -3.39
CA TYR A 140 -9.79 -4.41 -2.46
C TYR A 140 -11.09 -4.80 -3.16
N ILE A 141 -11.92 -5.53 -2.42
CA ILE A 141 -13.29 -5.89 -2.83
C ILE A 141 -14.20 -5.53 -1.67
N VAL A 142 -15.36 -4.93 -1.96
CA VAL A 142 -16.45 -4.73 -0.98
C VAL A 142 -17.67 -5.50 -1.45
N ILE A 143 -18.26 -6.30 -0.57
CA ILE A 143 -19.40 -7.17 -0.84
C ILE A 143 -20.56 -6.75 0.03
N ASP A 144 -21.70 -6.43 -0.60
CA ASP A 144 -22.96 -6.05 0.03
C ASP A 144 -22.85 -4.89 1.04
N GLU A 145 -21.76 -4.12 0.98
CA GLU A 145 -21.40 -3.07 1.94
C GLU A 145 -21.34 -3.57 3.39
N THR A 146 -21.07 -4.86 3.58
CA THR A 146 -20.98 -5.52 4.89
C THR A 146 -19.66 -6.25 5.11
N THR A 147 -19.01 -6.68 4.04
CA THR A 147 -17.75 -7.42 4.07
C THR A 147 -16.78 -6.81 3.09
N ALA A 148 -15.50 -6.80 3.43
CA ALA A 148 -14.45 -6.38 2.51
C ALA A 148 -13.24 -7.30 2.55
N TRP A 149 -12.56 -7.38 1.42
CA TRP A 149 -11.20 -7.90 1.29
C TRP A 149 -10.25 -6.72 1.07
N VAL A 150 -9.22 -6.58 1.91
CA VAL A 150 -8.08 -5.67 1.73
C VAL A 150 -6.87 -6.53 1.45
N MET A 151 -6.19 -6.30 0.33
CA MET A 151 -5.25 -7.26 -0.22
C MET A 151 -3.93 -6.61 -0.62
N THR A 152 -2.84 -7.39 -0.53
CA THR A 152 -1.61 -7.10 -1.27
C THR A 152 -1.71 -7.61 -2.71
N ALA A 153 -2.57 -8.60 -2.91
CA ALA A 153 -2.74 -9.38 -4.12
C ALA A 153 -3.48 -8.63 -5.23
N ASN A 154 -2.97 -8.72 -6.44
CA ASN A 154 -3.79 -8.51 -7.64
C ASN A 154 -4.82 -9.66 -7.80
N LEU A 155 -5.89 -9.43 -8.50
CA LEU A 155 -6.86 -10.48 -8.86
C LEU A 155 -6.37 -11.21 -10.13
N SER A 156 -5.18 -11.81 -10.02
CA SER A 156 -4.49 -12.49 -11.12
C SER A 156 -4.15 -13.93 -10.76
N LYS A 157 -4.05 -14.79 -11.77
CA LYS A 157 -3.68 -16.19 -11.57
C LYS A 157 -2.35 -16.33 -10.81
N SER A 158 -1.34 -15.51 -11.13
CA SER A 158 -0.03 -15.54 -10.46
C SER A 158 -0.11 -15.18 -8.98
N ALA A 159 -1.01 -14.26 -8.60
CA ALA A 159 -1.19 -13.87 -7.19
C ALA A 159 -1.66 -15.02 -6.32
N PHE A 160 -2.53 -15.89 -6.85
CA PHE A 160 -3.03 -17.05 -6.11
C PHE A 160 -2.13 -18.29 -6.22
N ASP A 161 -1.44 -18.48 -7.36
CA ASP A 161 -0.71 -19.71 -7.64
C ASP A 161 0.79 -19.66 -7.29
N LYS A 162 1.40 -18.46 -7.29
CA LYS A 162 2.87 -18.33 -7.30
C LYS A 162 3.44 -17.30 -6.32
N ASN A 163 2.68 -16.23 -6.06
CA ASN A 163 3.19 -15.13 -5.26
C ASN A 163 2.93 -15.34 -3.77
N ARG A 164 3.82 -14.80 -2.95
CA ARG A 164 3.53 -14.53 -1.54
C ARG A 164 2.69 -13.27 -1.47
N GLU A 165 1.44 -13.42 -1.05
CA GLU A 165 0.49 -12.33 -0.81
C GLU A 165 -0.21 -12.51 0.52
N ILE A 166 -0.78 -11.41 1.03
CA ILE A 166 -1.63 -11.39 2.22
C ILE A 166 -2.98 -10.80 1.83
N LEU A 167 -4.05 -11.46 2.25
CA LEU A 167 -5.41 -10.97 2.07
C LEU A 167 -6.12 -10.96 3.43
N ILE A 168 -6.72 -9.83 3.77
CA ILE A 168 -7.55 -9.68 4.98
C ILE A 168 -9.01 -9.57 4.57
N ARG A 169 -9.83 -10.50 5.08
CA ARG A 169 -11.29 -10.39 5.04
C ARG A 169 -11.76 -9.73 6.33
N THR A 170 -12.65 -8.77 6.24
CA THR A 170 -13.15 -8.02 7.39
C THR A 170 -14.63 -7.68 7.25
N SER A 171 -15.35 -7.67 8.36
CA SER A 171 -16.72 -7.15 8.50
C SER A 171 -16.77 -5.84 9.30
N SER A 172 -15.63 -5.21 9.54
CA SER A 172 -15.55 -3.92 10.24
C SER A 172 -16.30 -2.84 9.48
N GLN A 173 -17.36 -2.30 10.07
CA GLN A 173 -18.18 -1.26 9.44
C GLN A 173 -17.40 0.02 9.14
N SER A 174 -16.38 0.36 9.94
CA SER A 174 -15.50 1.50 9.67
C SER A 174 -14.65 1.25 8.42
N VAL A 175 -14.03 0.07 8.30
CA VAL A 175 -13.23 -0.30 7.12
C VAL A 175 -14.11 -0.37 5.88
N VAL A 176 -15.23 -1.10 5.94
CA VAL A 176 -16.16 -1.25 4.82
C VAL A 176 -16.70 0.10 4.35
N GLY A 177 -17.19 0.94 5.29
CA GLY A 177 -17.73 2.25 4.96
C GLY A 177 -16.69 3.21 4.36
N ASP A 178 -15.43 3.14 4.84
CA ASP A 178 -14.34 3.93 4.29
C ASP A 178 -13.99 3.47 2.86
N LEU A 179 -13.96 2.15 2.59
CA LEU A 179 -13.74 1.61 1.25
C LEU A 179 -14.84 1.99 0.26
N VAL A 180 -16.12 1.90 0.66
CA VAL A 180 -17.26 2.34 -0.16
C VAL A 180 -17.14 3.82 -0.53
N ARG A 181 -16.75 4.66 0.45
CA ARG A 181 -16.55 6.10 0.23
C ARG A 181 -15.40 6.39 -0.72
N ILE A 182 -14.27 5.69 -0.56
CA ILE A 182 -13.09 5.79 -1.44
C ILE A 182 -13.48 5.36 -2.85
N PHE A 183 -14.08 4.18 -3.02
CA PHE A 183 -14.56 3.69 -4.31
C PHE A 183 -15.47 4.71 -5.03
N SER A 184 -16.43 5.26 -4.29
CA SER A 184 -17.37 6.24 -4.85
C SER A 184 -16.67 7.53 -5.29
N ALA A 185 -15.69 8.00 -4.50
CA ALA A 185 -14.90 9.18 -4.83
C ALA A 185 -13.99 8.93 -6.05
N ASP A 186 -13.29 7.80 -6.10
CA ASP A 186 -12.41 7.45 -7.21
C ASP A 186 -13.19 7.26 -8.52
N ARG A 187 -14.36 6.64 -8.45
CA ARG A 187 -15.26 6.51 -9.59
C ARG A 187 -15.75 7.86 -10.12
N GLN A 188 -16.03 8.81 -9.22
CA GLN A 188 -16.46 10.19 -9.56
C GLN A 188 -15.29 11.14 -9.83
N ARG A 189 -14.05 10.69 -9.63
CA ARG A 189 -12.83 11.48 -9.72
C ARG A 189 -12.77 12.66 -8.76
N ASN A 190 -13.35 12.46 -7.57
CA ASN A 190 -13.38 13.43 -6.49
C ASN A 190 -12.28 13.16 -5.45
N PRO A 191 -11.79 14.19 -4.75
CA PRO A 191 -10.98 13.99 -3.56
C PRO A 191 -11.73 13.19 -2.50
N CYS A 192 -11.00 12.37 -1.75
CA CYS A 192 -11.56 11.58 -0.65
C CYS A 192 -10.66 11.61 0.58
N ALA A 193 -11.26 11.71 1.77
CA ALA A 193 -10.56 11.50 3.02
C ALA A 193 -10.29 10.00 3.23
N ALA A 194 -9.15 9.67 3.83
CA ALA A 194 -8.76 8.29 4.08
C ALA A 194 -9.57 7.58 5.18
N GLY A 195 -10.21 8.34 6.06
CA GLY A 195 -10.90 7.77 7.22
C GLY A 195 -9.92 7.04 8.16
N SER A 196 -10.27 5.82 8.52
CA SER A 196 -9.43 4.92 9.35
C SER A 196 -8.32 4.22 8.56
N LEU A 197 -8.36 4.26 7.23
CA LEU A 197 -7.45 3.52 6.35
C LEU A 197 -6.15 4.26 6.07
N VAL A 198 -5.10 3.51 5.71
CA VAL A 198 -3.90 4.03 5.09
C VAL A 198 -4.16 4.19 3.60
N VAL A 199 -4.08 5.40 3.08
CA VAL A 199 -4.45 5.72 1.69
C VAL A 199 -3.43 6.66 1.06
N SER A 200 -2.86 6.30 -0.08
CA SER A 200 -2.07 7.20 -0.92
C SER A 200 -2.96 7.94 -1.92
N PRO A 201 -2.56 9.16 -2.25
CA PRO A 201 -1.50 10.03 -1.70
C PRO A 201 -1.97 10.83 -0.47
N VAL A 202 -3.00 10.40 0.27
CA VAL A 202 -3.69 11.20 1.30
C VAL A 202 -2.92 11.24 2.62
N ASN A 203 -2.53 10.06 3.15
CA ASN A 203 -1.93 9.94 4.49
C ASN A 203 -0.92 8.79 4.63
N ALA A 204 -0.64 8.05 3.55
CA ALA A 204 0.12 6.81 3.65
C ALA A 204 1.53 7.02 4.21
N ARG A 205 2.31 7.95 3.66
CA ARG A 205 3.65 8.27 4.16
C ARG A 205 3.62 8.60 5.65
N GLN A 206 2.75 9.53 6.07
CA GLN A 206 2.65 9.94 7.48
C GLN A 206 2.30 8.76 8.38
N ARG A 207 1.34 7.93 8.00
CA ARG A 207 0.86 6.82 8.83
C ARG A 207 1.85 5.67 8.90
N LEU A 208 2.45 5.25 7.78
CA LEU A 208 3.39 4.14 7.77
C LEU A 208 4.70 4.52 8.47
N LEU A 209 5.23 5.72 8.23
CA LEU A 209 6.39 6.19 8.98
C LEU A 209 6.05 6.42 10.48
N GLY A 210 4.82 6.87 10.79
CA GLY A 210 4.34 6.99 12.15
C GLY A 210 4.28 5.66 12.88
N LEU A 211 3.78 4.61 12.22
CA LEU A 211 3.77 3.23 12.74
C LEU A 211 5.19 2.75 13.04
N LEU A 212 6.11 2.90 12.11
CA LEU A 212 7.52 2.52 12.29
C LEU A 212 8.20 3.30 13.42
N ARG A 213 7.99 4.61 13.51
CA ARG A 213 8.56 5.46 14.59
C ARG A 213 8.14 5.01 15.99
N GLY A 214 6.97 4.38 16.11
CA GLY A 214 6.43 3.83 17.35
C GLY A 214 7.12 2.56 17.83
N ALA A 215 7.96 1.92 17.02
CA ALA A 215 8.64 0.68 17.36
C ALA A 215 9.60 0.85 18.53
N SER A 216 9.54 -0.08 19.47
CA SER A 216 10.35 -0.12 20.69
C SER A 216 11.23 -1.36 20.80
N HIS A 217 10.84 -2.47 20.18
CA HIS A 217 11.51 -3.76 20.29
C HIS A 217 11.86 -4.38 18.94
N SER A 218 10.89 -4.45 18.01
CA SER A 218 11.09 -5.13 16.75
C SER A 218 10.24 -4.55 15.61
N VAL A 219 10.77 -4.64 14.39
CA VAL A 219 10.07 -4.35 13.15
C VAL A 219 10.37 -5.46 12.16
N ASP A 220 9.33 -6.14 11.69
CA ASP A 220 9.38 -7.09 10.59
C ASP A 220 8.65 -6.50 9.39
N ILE A 221 9.33 -6.41 8.27
CA ILE A 221 8.79 -5.86 7.01
C ILE A 221 8.90 -6.91 5.91
N ALA A 222 7.80 -7.16 5.22
CA ALA A 222 7.81 -7.80 3.91
C ALA A 222 7.27 -6.79 2.89
N SER A 223 8.06 -6.48 1.88
CA SER A 223 7.70 -5.54 0.83
C SER A 223 8.31 -5.99 -0.50
N GLU A 224 7.51 -5.98 -1.57
CA GLU A 224 8.05 -6.27 -2.90
C GLU A 224 9.18 -5.28 -3.26
N VAL A 225 8.98 -3.99 -2.97
CA VAL A 225 9.93 -2.91 -3.20
C VAL A 225 10.16 -2.13 -1.92
N LEU A 226 11.43 -1.90 -1.58
CA LEU A 226 11.86 -0.97 -0.54
C LEU A 226 12.96 -0.08 -1.12
N ASP A 227 12.62 1.15 -1.50
CA ASP A 227 13.58 2.13 -2.04
C ASP A 227 13.23 3.59 -1.66
N ASP A 228 12.28 3.80 -0.72
CA ASP A 228 12.00 5.13 -0.20
C ASP A 228 13.10 5.60 0.76
N PRO A 229 13.83 6.69 0.47
CA PRO A 229 14.97 7.12 1.28
C PRO A 229 14.61 7.49 2.73
N GLU A 230 13.41 8.08 2.97
CA GLU A 230 12.96 8.43 4.33
C GLU A 230 12.67 7.17 5.15
N THR A 231 12.06 6.16 4.52
CA THR A 231 11.83 4.86 5.15
C THR A 231 13.17 4.18 5.48
N CYS A 232 14.10 4.10 4.54
CA CYS A 232 15.42 3.49 4.76
C CYS A 232 16.17 4.18 5.89
N LYS A 233 16.17 5.51 5.91
CA LYS A 233 16.79 6.29 7.01
C LYS A 233 16.14 6.01 8.36
N LEU A 234 14.81 5.92 8.41
CA LEU A 234 14.08 5.60 9.64
C LEU A 234 14.43 4.18 10.15
N LEU A 235 14.56 3.20 9.27
CA LEU A 235 14.95 1.83 9.66
C LEU A 235 16.37 1.80 10.26
N GLN A 236 17.32 2.55 9.68
CA GLN A 236 18.67 2.72 10.25
C GLN A 236 18.61 3.36 11.64
N ASP A 237 17.83 4.43 11.82
CA ASP A 237 17.66 5.12 13.09
C ASP A 237 17.03 4.20 14.16
N LEU A 238 16.08 3.34 13.78
CA LEU A 238 15.47 2.33 14.65
C LEU A 238 16.52 1.29 15.10
N ALA A 239 17.25 0.72 14.16
CA ALA A 239 18.31 -0.25 14.46
C ALA A 239 19.40 0.39 15.36
N GLY A 240 19.80 1.64 15.09
CA GLY A 240 20.73 2.40 15.92
C GLY A 240 20.24 2.65 17.35
N ARG A 241 18.94 2.58 17.61
CA ARG A 241 18.34 2.63 18.97
C ARG A 241 18.18 1.26 19.62
N GLY A 242 18.62 0.19 18.96
CA GLY A 242 18.54 -1.19 19.47
C GLY A 242 17.24 -1.93 19.12
N VAL A 243 16.38 -1.38 18.24
CA VAL A 243 15.23 -2.09 17.72
C VAL A 243 15.71 -3.18 16.74
N ILE A 244 15.21 -4.39 16.85
CA ILE A 244 15.49 -5.47 15.89
C ILE A 244 14.72 -5.18 14.60
N VAL A 245 15.43 -4.87 13.51
CA VAL A 245 14.81 -4.55 12.21
C VAL A 245 15.18 -5.63 11.21
N ARG A 246 14.14 -6.37 10.75
CA ARG A 246 14.26 -7.41 9.72
C ARG A 246 13.41 -7.06 8.51
N VAL A 247 13.96 -7.19 7.33
CA VAL A 247 13.29 -6.83 6.07
C VAL A 247 13.42 -7.96 5.06
N LEU A 248 12.29 -8.41 4.52
CA LEU A 248 12.19 -9.26 3.35
C LEU A 248 11.79 -8.42 2.15
N VAL A 249 12.54 -8.52 1.06
CA VAL A 249 12.20 -7.88 -0.22
C VAL A 249 12.25 -8.87 -1.38
N ALA A 250 11.62 -8.54 -2.49
CA ALA A 250 11.75 -9.34 -3.70
C ALA A 250 13.21 -9.35 -4.19
N ALA A 251 13.61 -10.48 -4.80
CA ALA A 251 14.96 -10.64 -5.31
C ALA A 251 15.31 -9.62 -6.41
N PRO A 252 16.57 -9.17 -6.50
CA PRO A 252 17.00 -8.10 -7.40
C PRO A 252 16.85 -8.43 -8.89
N GLU A 253 16.77 -9.72 -9.24
CA GLU A 253 16.48 -10.17 -10.60
C GLU A 253 15.10 -9.71 -11.06
N SER A 254 14.19 -9.51 -10.12
CA SER A 254 12.84 -8.98 -10.38
C SER A 254 12.75 -7.49 -10.09
N ILE A 255 13.39 -7.00 -9.02
CA ILE A 255 13.34 -5.61 -8.56
C ILE A 255 14.76 -5.11 -8.27
N ALA A 256 15.41 -4.55 -9.27
CA ALA A 256 16.81 -4.15 -9.20
C ALA A 256 17.13 -3.11 -8.10
N SER A 257 16.18 -2.22 -7.76
CA SER A 257 16.35 -1.23 -6.69
C SER A 257 16.59 -1.86 -5.32
N ASN A 258 16.06 -3.05 -5.06
CA ASN A 258 16.27 -3.76 -3.79
C ASN A 258 17.74 -4.12 -3.53
N ALA A 259 18.55 -4.33 -4.59
CA ALA A 259 20.00 -4.55 -4.42
C ALA A 259 20.71 -3.27 -3.93
N VAL A 260 20.32 -2.11 -4.44
CA VAL A 260 20.84 -0.81 -4.01
C VAL A 260 20.49 -0.59 -2.54
N THR A 261 19.22 -0.76 -2.18
CA THR A 261 18.73 -0.61 -0.81
C THR A 261 19.45 -1.56 0.17
N ARG A 262 19.66 -2.82 -0.21
CA ARG A 262 20.42 -3.77 0.62
C ARG A 262 21.83 -3.27 0.88
N SER A 263 22.53 -2.77 -0.15
CA SER A 263 23.87 -2.22 -0.01
C SER A 263 23.91 -0.98 0.88
N GLU A 264 22.92 -0.10 0.79
CA GLU A 264 22.80 1.11 1.63
C GLU A 264 22.51 0.78 3.11
N LEU A 265 21.81 -0.31 3.38
CA LEU A 265 21.45 -0.75 4.72
C LEU A 265 22.52 -1.68 5.35
N GLU A 266 23.49 -2.16 4.58
CA GLU A 266 24.55 -3.03 5.07
C GLU A 266 25.36 -2.35 6.17
N GLY A 267 25.63 -3.06 7.28
CA GLY A 267 26.37 -2.54 8.42
C GLY A 267 25.64 -1.54 9.31
N THR A 268 24.40 -1.18 9.01
CA THR A 268 23.61 -0.21 9.81
C THR A 268 22.85 -0.85 10.98
N GLY A 269 22.87 -2.18 11.09
CA GLY A 269 22.09 -2.95 12.08
C GLY A 269 20.74 -3.41 11.55
N VAL A 270 20.30 -2.96 10.37
CA VAL A 270 19.14 -3.50 9.65
C VAL A 270 19.56 -4.80 8.97
N THR A 271 18.78 -5.87 9.16
CA THR A 271 19.00 -7.13 8.43
C THR A 271 18.01 -7.23 7.29
N ILE A 272 18.50 -7.39 6.06
CA ILE A 272 17.70 -7.51 4.85
C ILE A 272 18.01 -8.84 4.14
N ARG A 273 16.96 -9.54 3.69
CA ARG A 273 17.03 -10.77 2.90
C ARG A 273 16.14 -10.70 1.68
N TYR A 274 16.46 -11.46 0.66
CA TYR A 274 15.62 -11.65 -0.53
C TYR A 274 14.78 -12.91 -0.39
N LEU A 275 13.48 -12.82 -0.73
CA LEU A 275 12.64 -13.99 -0.91
C LEU A 275 12.44 -14.22 -2.41
N GLU A 276 12.98 -15.32 -2.94
CA GLU A 276 12.88 -15.68 -4.35
C GLU A 276 11.66 -16.55 -4.65
N THR A 277 11.40 -17.52 -3.76
CA THR A 277 10.29 -18.48 -3.94
C THR A 277 9.60 -18.73 -2.60
N PRO A 278 8.28 -18.47 -2.55
CA PRO A 278 7.43 -17.85 -3.58
C PRO A 278 7.84 -16.41 -3.90
N TYR A 279 7.51 -15.89 -5.11
CA TYR A 279 7.79 -14.49 -5.45
C TYR A 279 7.15 -13.55 -4.43
N LEU A 280 7.96 -12.72 -3.79
CA LEU A 280 7.47 -11.79 -2.77
C LEU A 280 6.76 -10.60 -3.40
N HIS A 281 5.44 -10.61 -3.33
CA HIS A 281 4.60 -9.47 -3.74
C HIS A 281 3.77 -8.93 -2.56
N ALA A 282 3.89 -9.52 -1.37
CA ALA A 282 3.24 -9.04 -0.16
C ALA A 282 3.78 -7.67 0.29
N LYS A 283 2.95 -6.88 0.95
CA LYS A 283 3.30 -5.60 1.58
C LYS A 283 2.66 -5.57 2.97
N TYR A 284 3.47 -5.89 3.97
CA TYR A 284 3.03 -5.79 5.37
C TYR A 284 4.18 -5.41 6.29
N ILE A 285 3.82 -4.87 7.44
CA ILE A 285 4.72 -4.49 8.52
C ILE A 285 4.15 -5.03 9.82
N VAL A 286 4.98 -5.65 10.65
CA VAL A 286 4.65 -6.02 12.03
C VAL A 286 5.57 -5.24 12.97
N VAL A 287 4.98 -4.51 13.92
CA VAL A 287 5.71 -3.70 14.92
C VAL A 287 5.48 -4.27 16.30
N ASP A 288 6.57 -4.58 17.00
CA ASP A 288 6.61 -5.05 18.38
C ASP A 288 5.70 -6.26 18.64
N LYS A 289 5.37 -7.03 17.59
CA LYS A 289 4.42 -8.16 17.62
C LYS A 289 3.03 -7.77 18.15
N HIS A 290 2.68 -6.50 18.03
CA HIS A 290 1.45 -5.95 18.60
C HIS A 290 0.62 -5.15 17.60
N LEU A 291 1.25 -4.53 16.61
CA LEU A 291 0.57 -3.81 15.54
C LEU A 291 1.00 -4.35 14.19
N ALA A 292 0.07 -4.45 13.27
CA ALA A 292 0.34 -4.85 11.90
C ALA A 292 -0.27 -3.89 10.90
N TYR A 293 0.44 -3.62 9.82
CA TYR A 293 -0.07 -3.03 8.59
C TYR A 293 -0.14 -4.10 7.50
N VAL A 294 -1.24 -4.10 6.72
CA VAL A 294 -1.38 -4.88 5.48
C VAL A 294 -2.06 -4.02 4.43
N GLY A 295 -1.53 -4.00 3.21
CA GLY A 295 -2.13 -3.24 2.13
C GLY A 295 -1.36 -3.33 0.81
N SER A 296 -1.70 -2.44 -0.11
CA SER A 296 -1.10 -2.44 -1.44
C SER A 296 0.20 -1.64 -1.55
N HIS A 297 0.57 -0.85 -0.53
CA HIS A 297 1.70 0.07 -0.58
C HIS A 297 3.04 -0.67 -0.56
N ASN A 298 3.84 -0.48 -1.60
CA ASN A 298 5.27 -0.67 -1.50
C ASN A 298 5.90 0.46 -0.67
N LEU A 299 7.07 0.23 -0.12
CA LEU A 299 7.83 1.27 0.59
C LEU A 299 8.71 2.02 -0.42
N SER A 300 8.05 2.67 -1.38
CA SER A 300 8.64 3.49 -2.44
C SER A 300 7.92 4.85 -2.53
N ALA A 301 8.61 5.88 -3.01
CA ALA A 301 8.03 7.22 -3.11
C ALA A 301 6.75 7.23 -3.96
N GLY A 302 6.75 6.55 -5.11
CA GLY A 302 5.57 6.44 -5.97
C GLY A 302 4.36 5.81 -5.26
N SER A 303 4.59 4.76 -4.48
CA SER A 303 3.51 4.09 -3.72
C SER A 303 2.99 4.94 -2.56
N LEU A 304 3.88 5.68 -1.89
CA LEU A 304 3.51 6.47 -0.72
C LEU A 304 2.85 7.79 -1.07
N ASP A 305 3.20 8.41 -2.21
CA ASP A 305 2.86 9.81 -2.50
C ASP A 305 2.13 10.05 -3.84
N GLU A 306 2.10 9.08 -4.77
CA GLU A 306 1.62 9.32 -6.13
C GLU A 306 0.51 8.36 -6.58
N ASN A 307 0.59 7.09 -6.17
CA ASN A 307 -0.40 6.08 -6.53
C ASN A 307 -1.68 6.22 -5.69
N ARG A 308 -2.79 5.65 -6.18
CA ARG A 308 -3.90 5.27 -5.32
C ARG A 308 -3.63 3.90 -4.73
N GLU A 309 -3.38 3.86 -3.42
CA GLU A 309 -3.15 2.65 -2.65
C GLU A 309 -4.06 2.63 -1.42
N VAL A 310 -4.35 1.44 -0.89
CA VAL A 310 -5.17 1.26 0.32
C VAL A 310 -4.60 0.16 1.20
N GLY A 311 -4.63 0.38 2.52
CA GLY A 311 -4.27 -0.61 3.52
C GLY A 311 -4.89 -0.34 4.89
N VAL A 312 -4.72 -1.29 5.79
CA VAL A 312 -5.23 -1.24 7.18
C VAL A 312 -4.09 -1.37 8.17
N VAL A 313 -4.23 -0.72 9.33
CA VAL A 313 -3.40 -0.98 10.51
C VAL A 313 -4.30 -1.59 11.58
N THR A 314 -3.89 -2.71 12.15
CA THR A 314 -4.67 -3.48 13.12
C THR A 314 -3.82 -4.02 14.25
N ASP A 315 -4.45 -4.27 15.41
CA ASP A 315 -3.92 -5.00 16.55
C ASP A 315 -4.56 -6.40 16.71
N ASP A 316 -5.25 -6.88 15.66
CA ASP A 316 -5.88 -8.18 15.66
C ASP A 316 -4.84 -9.30 15.84
N SER A 317 -4.95 -10.05 16.92
CA SER A 317 -3.95 -11.05 17.31
C SER A 317 -3.85 -12.23 16.33
N MET A 318 -4.94 -12.60 15.64
CA MET A 318 -4.93 -13.68 14.64
C MET A 318 -4.19 -13.20 13.39
N VAL A 319 -4.44 -11.96 12.94
CA VAL A 319 -3.71 -11.36 11.82
C VAL A 319 -2.23 -11.31 12.16
N ILE A 320 -1.85 -10.76 13.30
CA ILE A 320 -0.45 -10.62 13.72
C ILE A 320 0.22 -12.00 13.78
N SER A 321 -0.40 -12.99 14.42
CA SER A 321 0.15 -14.36 14.51
C SER A 321 0.34 -15.00 13.14
N THR A 322 -0.60 -14.78 12.20
CA THR A 322 -0.48 -15.28 10.83
C THR A 322 0.69 -14.62 10.11
N LEU A 323 0.86 -13.31 10.25
CA LEU A 323 1.96 -12.56 9.63
C LEU A 323 3.32 -12.95 10.21
N GLU A 324 3.44 -13.10 11.55
CA GLU A 324 4.67 -13.54 12.21
C GLU A 324 5.07 -14.95 11.78
N THR A 325 4.12 -15.87 11.70
CA THR A 325 4.37 -17.24 11.24
C THR A 325 4.83 -17.24 9.79
N THR A 326 4.15 -16.48 8.92
CA THR A 326 4.51 -16.34 7.51
C THR A 326 5.89 -15.71 7.36
N PHE A 327 6.14 -14.60 8.08
CA PHE A 327 7.43 -13.91 8.04
C PHE A 327 8.58 -14.83 8.47
N SER A 328 8.40 -15.58 9.57
CA SER A 328 9.44 -16.48 10.07
C SER A 328 9.78 -17.57 9.07
N GLY A 329 8.78 -18.22 8.46
CA GLY A 329 9.01 -19.26 7.44
C GLY A 329 9.68 -18.70 6.18
N ASP A 330 9.25 -17.51 5.73
CA ASP A 330 9.83 -16.83 4.56
C ASP A 330 11.25 -16.31 4.89
N TRP A 331 11.48 -15.85 6.13
CA TRP A 331 12.79 -15.41 6.60
C TRP A 331 13.82 -16.53 6.58
N ASP A 332 13.42 -17.71 7.05
CA ASP A 332 14.32 -18.88 7.09
C ASP A 332 14.68 -19.39 5.68
N SER A 333 13.80 -19.13 4.72
CA SER A 333 13.99 -19.48 3.30
C SER A 333 14.71 -18.38 2.51
N GLY A 334 14.79 -17.16 3.05
CA GLY A 334 15.41 -16.00 2.41
C GLY A 334 16.93 -16.01 2.44
N VAL A 335 17.55 -15.38 1.43
CA VAL A 335 18.99 -15.26 1.22
C VAL A 335 19.51 -13.84 1.34
#